data_42c6a59f246723c89721dbb2daed6db9
#
_entry.id   42c6a59f246723c89721dbb2daed6db9
#
_cell.length_a   1.000
_cell.length_b   1.000
_cell.length_c   1.000
_cell.angle_alpha   90.00
_cell.angle_beta   90.00
_cell.angle_gamma   90.00
#
_symmetry.space_group_name_H-M   'P 1'
#
loop_
_entity.id
_entity.type
_entity.pdbx_description
1 polymer ?
#
loop_
_entity_poly.entity_id
_entity_poly.type
_entity_poly.pdbx_seq_one_letter_code
_entity_poly.pdbx_strand_id
1 'polypeptide(L)'
;MAVIEYDEYKQKLLALEPTLGELEKALGIPKAREELAELQKETEQDGFWNDLERSQQVSRQVKRLENKIKKHDKLVSEWEDTLTLCEMAQEEDDPSQLDDVVEGYNTLEKEISERRLAALLSGEYDGNNAILTFHAGAGGTEAQDWTEMLYRMYTRWAERHGYTYQLMDYEAGDEAGIKSATILIEGDNAYGYLKSENGVHRLVRVSPFDANA
;
A
#
# COMPACT_ATOMS: atom_id res chain seq x y z
N MET A 1 11.84 -25.03 25.85
CA MET A 1 11.30 -24.89 24.49
C MET A 1 11.18 -23.42 24.12
N ALA A 2 10.56 -22.57 24.94
CA ALA A 2 10.41 -21.14 24.66
C ALA A 2 11.75 -20.39 24.36
N VAL A 3 12.82 -20.68 25.06
CA VAL A 3 14.14 -20.06 24.85
C VAL A 3 14.67 -20.30 23.43
N ILE A 4 14.46 -21.49 22.87
CA ILE A 4 14.92 -21.82 21.49
C ILE A 4 14.08 -21.05 20.46
N GLU A 5 12.79 -20.87 20.73
CA GLU A 5 11.89 -20.13 19.85
C GLU A 5 12.21 -18.62 19.88
N TYR A 6 12.52 -18.05 21.04
CA TYR A 6 13.01 -16.66 21.14
C TYR A 6 14.35 -16.45 20.40
N ASP A 7 15.30 -17.38 20.52
CA ASP A 7 16.54 -17.30 19.75
C ASP A 7 16.27 -17.30 18.24
N GLU A 8 15.33 -18.10 17.76
CA GLU A 8 14.95 -18.14 16.36
C GLU A 8 14.35 -16.80 15.89
N TYR A 9 13.38 -16.24 16.66
CA TYR A 9 12.76 -14.98 16.29
C TYR A 9 13.71 -13.79 16.45
N LYS A 10 14.59 -13.80 17.44
CA LYS A 10 15.65 -12.81 17.57
C LYS A 10 16.56 -12.77 16.34
N GLN A 11 16.98 -13.93 15.84
CA GLN A 11 17.79 -14.01 14.61
C GLN A 11 17.02 -13.52 13.38
N LYS A 12 15.73 -13.86 13.29
CA LYS A 12 14.85 -13.36 12.22
C LYS A 12 14.68 -11.84 12.27
N LEU A 13 14.46 -11.27 13.45
CA LEU A 13 14.35 -9.82 13.66
C LEU A 13 15.66 -9.09 13.31
N LEU A 14 16.80 -9.60 13.76
CA LEU A 14 18.11 -9.04 13.42
C LEU A 14 18.39 -9.11 11.91
N ALA A 15 17.90 -10.14 11.22
CA ALA A 15 18.03 -10.26 9.77
C ALA A 15 17.19 -9.22 9.00
N LEU A 16 16.20 -8.57 9.62
CA LEU A 16 15.43 -7.48 9.00
C LEU A 16 16.16 -6.14 9.01
N GLU A 17 17.14 -5.92 9.92
CA GLU A 17 17.86 -4.64 10.04
C GLU A 17 18.50 -4.17 8.73
N PRO A 18 19.31 -4.98 8.03
CA PRO A 18 19.88 -4.57 6.74
C PRO A 18 18.81 -4.27 5.70
N THR A 19 17.68 -5.00 5.74
CA THR A 19 16.55 -4.78 4.83
C THR A 19 15.87 -3.44 5.09
N LEU A 20 15.72 -3.03 6.35
CA LEU A 20 15.21 -1.71 6.73
C LEU A 20 16.13 -0.59 6.23
N GLY A 21 17.46 -0.77 6.36
CA GLY A 21 18.44 0.18 5.83
C GLY A 21 18.45 0.28 4.29
N GLU A 22 18.23 -0.82 3.58
CA GLU A 22 18.03 -0.80 2.12
C GLU A 22 16.73 -0.09 1.75
N LEU A 23 15.65 -0.34 2.48
CA LEU A 23 14.35 0.29 2.27
C LEU A 23 14.41 1.79 2.52
N GLU A 24 15.11 2.25 3.55
CA GLU A 24 15.35 3.67 3.83
C GLU A 24 15.96 4.39 2.62
N LYS A 25 17.00 3.78 2.04
CA LYS A 25 17.69 4.31 0.85
C LYS A 25 16.80 4.26 -0.39
N ALA A 26 16.12 3.14 -0.62
CA ALA A 26 15.23 2.95 -1.78
C ALA A 26 14.05 3.94 -1.76
N LEU A 27 13.50 4.19 -0.59
CA LEU A 27 12.46 5.20 -0.39
C LEU A 27 13.02 6.64 -0.42
N GLY A 28 14.33 6.84 -0.40
CA GLY A 28 14.95 8.16 -0.38
C GLY A 28 14.60 8.96 0.88
N ILE A 29 14.51 8.31 2.03
CA ILE A 29 14.17 8.96 3.31
C ILE A 29 15.20 10.02 3.72
N PRO A 30 16.54 9.79 3.57
CA PRO A 30 17.53 10.83 3.89
C PRO A 30 17.30 12.11 3.11
N LYS A 31 17.08 12.00 1.78
CA LYS A 31 16.79 13.15 0.93
C LYS A 31 15.45 13.81 1.29
N ALA A 32 14.44 13.04 1.64
CA ALA A 32 13.15 13.56 2.08
C ALA A 32 13.27 14.39 3.38
N ARG A 33 14.15 13.98 4.31
CA ARG A 33 14.43 14.75 5.54
C ARG A 33 15.14 16.08 5.24
N GLU A 34 16.10 16.07 4.32
CA GLU A 34 16.78 17.30 3.89
C GLU A 34 15.81 18.28 3.22
N GLU A 35 15.01 17.78 2.26
CA GLU A 35 14.01 18.57 1.55
C GLU A 35 12.93 19.13 2.51
N LEU A 36 12.48 18.33 3.47
CA LEU A 36 11.54 18.76 4.49
C LEU A 36 12.12 19.92 5.31
N ALA A 37 13.38 19.82 5.75
CA ALA A 37 14.04 20.87 6.53
C ALA A 37 14.20 22.16 5.72
N GLU A 38 14.46 22.09 4.42
CA GLU A 38 14.52 23.26 3.53
C GLU A 38 13.15 23.92 3.37
N LEU A 39 12.12 23.14 3.11
CA LEU A 39 10.76 23.67 2.97
C LEU A 39 10.23 24.27 4.29
N GLN A 40 10.54 23.68 5.43
CA GLN A 40 10.17 24.24 6.73
C GLN A 40 10.85 25.60 6.96
N LYS A 41 12.13 25.76 6.60
CA LYS A 41 12.82 27.06 6.63
C LYS A 41 12.19 28.08 5.68
N GLU A 42 11.72 27.65 4.51
CA GLU A 42 10.99 28.51 3.58
C GLU A 42 9.68 29.04 4.20
N THR A 43 8.96 28.21 4.94
CA THR A 43 7.70 28.60 5.60
C THR A 43 7.88 29.62 6.73
N GLU A 44 9.09 29.73 7.30
CA GLU A 44 9.45 30.66 8.36
C GLU A 44 9.84 32.04 7.83
N GLN A 45 10.01 32.21 6.51
CA GLN A 45 10.41 33.48 5.92
C GLN A 45 9.29 34.54 5.95
N ASP A 46 9.66 35.77 6.21
CA ASP A 46 8.72 36.90 6.19
C ASP A 46 8.05 37.04 4.81
N GLY A 47 6.74 37.10 4.82
CA GLY A 47 5.94 37.24 3.59
C GLY A 47 5.60 35.93 2.86
N PHE A 48 6.10 34.78 3.28
CA PHE A 48 5.78 33.49 2.66
C PHE A 48 4.27 33.26 2.55
N TRP A 49 3.53 33.56 3.58
CA TRP A 49 2.08 33.36 3.66
C TRP A 49 1.25 34.36 2.85
N ASN A 50 1.88 35.40 2.28
CA ASN A 50 1.20 36.36 1.40
C ASN A 50 0.98 35.80 -0.01
N ASP A 51 1.76 34.80 -0.44
CA ASP A 51 1.57 34.06 -1.68
C ASP A 51 0.75 32.80 -1.41
N LEU A 52 -0.55 32.89 -1.66
CA LEU A 52 -1.49 31.82 -1.36
C LEU A 52 -1.21 30.55 -2.20
N GLU A 53 -0.83 30.70 -3.46
CA GLU A 53 -0.57 29.56 -4.35
C GLU A 53 0.70 28.82 -3.91
N ARG A 54 1.79 29.53 -3.67
CA ARG A 54 3.06 29.00 -3.20
C ARG A 54 2.91 28.35 -1.82
N SER A 55 2.25 28.99 -0.87
CA SER A 55 2.04 28.48 0.48
C SER A 55 1.22 27.18 0.49
N GLN A 56 0.19 27.08 -0.34
CA GLN A 56 -0.59 25.84 -0.49
C GLN A 56 0.22 24.70 -1.12
N GLN A 57 1.07 25.02 -2.11
CA GLN A 57 1.92 24.02 -2.76
C GLN A 57 2.94 23.47 -1.76
N VAL A 58 3.67 24.35 -1.07
CA VAL A 58 4.68 23.97 -0.07
C VAL A 58 4.04 23.19 1.09
N SER A 59 2.90 23.64 1.61
CA SER A 59 2.20 22.94 2.70
C SER A 59 1.80 21.50 2.31
N ARG A 60 1.35 21.31 1.07
CA ARG A 60 1.05 19.94 0.57
C ARG A 60 2.31 19.08 0.46
N GLN A 61 3.42 19.67 0.00
CA GLN A 61 4.70 18.96 -0.12
C GLN A 61 5.28 18.61 1.24
N VAL A 62 5.27 19.53 2.20
CA VAL A 62 5.67 19.31 3.59
C VAL A 62 4.88 18.14 4.18
N LYS A 63 3.54 18.18 4.10
CA LYS A 63 2.69 17.12 4.63
C LYS A 63 2.97 15.75 3.98
N ARG A 64 3.25 15.72 2.68
CA ARG A 64 3.61 14.48 1.96
C ARG A 64 4.95 13.93 2.47
N LEU A 65 5.96 14.77 2.64
CA LEU A 65 7.28 14.36 3.15
C LEU A 65 7.20 13.90 4.60
N GLU A 66 6.50 14.64 5.45
CA GLU A 66 6.28 14.26 6.86
C GLU A 66 5.60 12.89 6.97
N ASN A 67 4.54 12.65 6.21
CA ASN A 67 3.85 11.36 6.21
C ASN A 67 4.76 10.23 5.75
N LYS A 68 5.59 10.46 4.72
CA LYS A 68 6.55 9.49 4.20
C LYS A 68 7.59 9.12 5.25
N ILE A 69 8.19 10.12 5.90
CA ILE A 69 9.18 9.95 6.95
C ILE A 69 8.56 9.24 8.16
N LYS A 70 7.40 9.74 8.63
CA LYS A 70 6.68 9.17 9.78
C LYS A 70 6.32 7.71 9.58
N LYS A 71 5.87 7.32 8.38
CA LYS A 71 5.58 5.91 8.06
C LYS A 71 6.83 5.04 8.19
N HIS A 72 8.00 5.51 7.72
CA HIS A 72 9.25 4.78 7.85
C HIS A 72 9.70 4.69 9.30
N ASP A 73 9.73 5.82 10.03
CA ASP A 73 10.16 5.85 11.41
C ASP A 73 9.30 4.97 12.32
N LYS A 74 7.98 4.92 12.06
CA LYS A 74 7.08 4.00 12.74
C LYS A 74 7.48 2.54 12.54
N LEU A 75 7.83 2.14 11.32
CA LEU A 75 8.25 0.78 11.01
C LEU A 75 9.56 0.41 11.73
N VAL A 76 10.51 1.34 11.78
CA VAL A 76 11.77 1.14 12.53
C VAL A 76 11.49 1.02 14.03
N SER A 77 10.65 1.89 14.59
CA SER A 77 10.26 1.80 16.01
C SER A 77 9.56 0.49 16.34
N GLU A 78 8.63 0.02 15.51
CA GLU A 78 7.96 -1.27 15.70
C GLU A 78 8.93 -2.45 15.66
N TRP A 79 9.96 -2.37 14.81
CA TRP A 79 11.04 -3.37 14.78
C TRP A 79 11.87 -3.33 16.07
N GLU A 80 12.31 -2.15 16.53
CA GLU A 80 13.05 -1.96 17.77
C GLU A 80 12.25 -2.45 18.98
N ASP A 81 10.97 -2.10 19.06
CA ASP A 81 10.05 -2.50 20.14
C ASP A 81 9.88 -4.03 20.18
N THR A 82 9.68 -4.67 19.01
CA THR A 82 9.53 -6.13 18.92
C THR A 82 10.82 -6.86 19.29
N LEU A 83 11.96 -6.34 18.86
CA LEU A 83 13.28 -6.91 19.23
C LEU A 83 13.53 -6.80 20.73
N THR A 84 13.23 -5.62 21.31
CA THR A 84 13.36 -5.39 22.75
C THR A 84 12.46 -6.31 23.55
N LEU A 85 11.20 -6.47 23.14
CA LEU A 85 10.27 -7.40 23.76
C LEU A 85 10.80 -8.85 23.72
N CYS A 86 11.33 -9.28 22.57
CA CYS A 86 11.90 -10.60 22.40
C CYS A 86 13.11 -10.82 23.35
N GLU A 87 13.99 -9.83 23.48
CA GLU A 87 15.17 -9.89 24.36
C GLU A 87 14.77 -9.95 25.85
N MET A 88 13.83 -9.07 26.27
CA MET A 88 13.36 -9.05 27.64
C MET A 88 12.65 -10.36 28.03
N ALA A 89 11.75 -10.86 27.17
CA ALA A 89 11.04 -12.12 27.41
C ALA A 89 11.98 -13.32 27.46
N GLN A 90 13.06 -13.30 26.67
CA GLN A 90 14.12 -14.32 26.70
C GLN A 90 14.91 -14.26 28.00
N GLU A 91 15.29 -13.08 28.49
CA GLU A 91 16.05 -12.90 29.73
C GLU A 91 15.23 -13.30 30.96
N GLU A 92 13.93 -13.03 30.95
CA GLU A 92 13.03 -13.37 32.05
C GLU A 92 12.48 -14.81 31.98
N ASP A 93 12.81 -15.56 30.93
CA ASP A 93 12.29 -16.91 30.62
C ASP A 93 10.74 -16.95 30.66
N ASP A 94 10.10 -15.88 30.15
CA ASP A 94 8.65 -15.72 30.14
C ASP A 94 8.03 -16.23 28.83
N PRO A 95 7.39 -17.42 28.83
CA PRO A 95 6.81 -17.96 27.60
C PRO A 95 5.50 -17.26 27.18
N SER A 96 4.93 -16.41 28.02
CA SER A 96 3.66 -15.76 27.73
C SER A 96 3.73 -14.68 26.66
N GLN A 97 4.92 -14.14 26.40
CA GLN A 97 5.17 -13.09 25.41
C GLN A 97 5.50 -13.63 24.02
N LEU A 98 5.63 -14.95 23.86
CA LEU A 98 6.05 -15.54 22.58
C LEU A 98 5.07 -15.23 21.45
N ASP A 99 3.77 -15.33 21.71
CA ASP A 99 2.75 -15.05 20.69
C ASP A 99 2.81 -13.61 20.22
N ASP A 100 3.07 -12.64 21.10
CA ASP A 100 3.21 -11.22 20.76
C ASP A 100 4.48 -10.97 19.90
N VAL A 101 5.60 -11.63 20.21
CA VAL A 101 6.82 -11.55 19.41
C VAL A 101 6.59 -12.14 18.01
N VAL A 102 5.91 -13.27 17.92
CA VAL A 102 5.57 -13.92 16.64
C VAL A 102 4.67 -13.03 15.79
N GLU A 103 3.62 -12.46 16.38
CA GLU A 103 2.70 -11.56 15.68
C GLU A 103 3.41 -10.27 15.23
N GLY A 104 4.25 -9.69 16.09
CA GLY A 104 5.08 -8.53 15.76
C GLY A 104 6.00 -8.80 14.58
N TYR A 105 6.74 -9.91 14.60
CA TYR A 105 7.59 -10.31 13.48
C TYR A 105 6.82 -10.49 12.17
N ASN A 106 5.70 -11.22 12.19
CA ASN A 106 4.90 -11.47 11.00
C ASN A 106 4.33 -10.17 10.41
N THR A 107 3.93 -9.24 11.27
CA THR A 107 3.45 -7.92 10.88
C THR A 107 4.56 -7.11 10.21
N LEU A 108 5.77 -7.07 10.80
CA LEU A 108 6.94 -6.40 10.27
C LEU A 108 7.36 -6.97 8.91
N GLU A 109 7.45 -8.29 8.78
CA GLU A 109 7.83 -8.96 7.53
C GLU A 109 6.87 -8.59 6.39
N LYS A 110 5.56 -8.61 6.68
CA LYS A 110 4.53 -8.21 5.73
C LYS A 110 4.66 -6.74 5.34
N GLU A 111 4.75 -5.83 6.31
CA GLU A 111 4.88 -4.40 6.03
C GLU A 111 6.14 -4.06 5.26
N ILE A 112 7.28 -4.66 5.60
CA ILE A 112 8.56 -4.48 4.87
C ILE A 112 8.39 -4.95 3.42
N SER A 113 7.78 -6.12 3.20
CA SER A 113 7.55 -6.65 1.85
C SER A 113 6.66 -5.73 1.01
N GLU A 114 5.58 -5.23 1.58
CA GLU A 114 4.67 -4.27 0.92
C GLU A 114 5.39 -2.96 0.56
N ARG A 115 6.22 -2.44 1.46
CA ARG A 115 6.97 -1.20 1.22
C ARG A 115 8.11 -1.38 0.23
N ARG A 116 8.73 -2.56 0.18
CA ARG A 116 9.72 -2.88 -0.87
C ARG A 116 9.08 -2.86 -2.25
N LEU A 117 7.87 -3.42 -2.39
CA LEU A 117 7.11 -3.33 -3.64
C LEU A 117 6.78 -1.87 -4.00
N ALA A 118 6.33 -1.08 -3.02
CA ALA A 118 6.06 0.34 -3.22
C ALA A 118 7.31 1.13 -3.65
N ALA A 119 8.50 0.79 -3.12
CA ALA A 119 9.76 1.43 -3.48
C ALA A 119 10.19 1.17 -4.94
N LEU A 120 9.69 0.09 -5.57
CA LEU A 120 9.91 -0.18 -6.99
C LEU A 120 9.06 0.70 -7.91
N LEU A 121 8.00 1.32 -7.37
CA LEU A 121 7.11 2.22 -8.12
C LEU A 121 7.75 3.61 -8.20
N SER A 122 8.68 3.78 -9.15
CA SER A 122 9.49 5.01 -9.32
C SER A 122 9.16 5.78 -10.60
N GLY A 123 8.12 5.38 -11.34
CA GLY A 123 7.67 6.08 -12.53
C GLY A 123 7.04 7.43 -12.20
N GLU A 124 7.09 8.38 -13.14
CA GLU A 124 6.61 9.75 -13.00
C GLU A 124 5.16 9.84 -12.45
N TYR A 125 4.30 8.90 -12.89
CA TYR A 125 2.88 8.87 -12.51
C TYR A 125 2.54 7.84 -11.44
N ASP A 126 3.50 7.03 -10.99
CA ASP A 126 3.25 5.91 -10.08
C ASP A 126 2.62 6.37 -8.76
N GLY A 127 2.98 7.55 -8.28
CA GLY A 127 2.43 8.13 -7.05
C GLY A 127 1.00 8.70 -7.15
N ASN A 128 0.39 8.67 -8.34
CA ASN A 128 -0.92 9.27 -8.57
C ASN A 128 -2.08 8.35 -8.22
N ASN A 129 -3.27 8.95 -8.11
CA ASN A 129 -4.54 8.24 -8.10
C ASN A 129 -4.75 7.50 -9.44
N ALA A 130 -5.58 6.46 -9.44
CA ALA A 130 -5.88 5.69 -10.64
C ALA A 130 -7.34 5.84 -11.07
N ILE A 131 -7.56 6.01 -12.36
CA ILE A 131 -8.89 5.82 -12.97
C ILE A 131 -8.88 4.44 -13.63
N LEU A 132 -9.76 3.56 -13.18
CA LEU A 132 -9.90 2.21 -13.69
C LEU A 132 -11.24 2.06 -14.39
N THR A 133 -11.20 1.73 -15.69
CA THR A 133 -12.39 1.55 -16.50
C THR A 133 -12.50 0.10 -16.94
N PHE A 134 -13.67 -0.46 -16.73
CA PHE A 134 -14.03 -1.83 -17.10
C PHE A 134 -14.98 -1.80 -18.30
N HIS A 135 -14.72 -2.66 -19.28
CA HIS A 135 -15.60 -2.84 -20.43
C HIS A 135 -15.84 -4.32 -20.69
N ALA A 136 -17.08 -4.71 -20.83
CA ALA A 136 -17.40 -6.06 -21.26
C ALA A 136 -16.93 -6.29 -22.70
N GLY A 137 -16.29 -7.43 -22.92
CA GLY A 137 -15.91 -7.87 -24.26
C GLY A 137 -17.08 -8.39 -25.08
N ALA A 138 -16.80 -8.98 -26.24
CA ALA A 138 -17.81 -9.45 -27.20
C ALA A 138 -18.57 -10.74 -26.75
N GLY A 139 -18.52 -11.13 -25.49
CA GLY A 139 -19.09 -12.38 -24.97
C GLY A 139 -20.52 -12.32 -24.43
N GLY A 140 -21.27 -11.25 -24.69
CA GLY A 140 -22.65 -11.12 -24.20
C GLY A 140 -22.75 -11.17 -22.67
N THR A 141 -23.75 -11.87 -22.12
CA THR A 141 -24.03 -11.98 -20.67
C THR A 141 -22.84 -12.51 -19.89
N GLU A 142 -22.06 -13.46 -20.40
CA GLU A 142 -20.83 -13.98 -19.75
C GLU A 142 -19.76 -12.89 -19.58
N ALA A 143 -19.56 -12.05 -20.60
CA ALA A 143 -18.58 -10.98 -20.52
C ALA A 143 -19.02 -9.88 -19.55
N GLN A 144 -20.32 -9.61 -19.49
CA GLN A 144 -20.92 -8.65 -18.57
C GLN A 144 -20.80 -9.12 -17.10
N ASP A 145 -21.06 -10.39 -16.83
CA ASP A 145 -20.90 -11.02 -15.51
C ASP A 145 -19.41 -11.02 -15.08
N TRP A 146 -18.52 -11.37 -16.01
CA TRP A 146 -17.07 -11.32 -15.73
C TRP A 146 -16.60 -9.87 -15.40
N THR A 147 -17.12 -8.89 -16.09
CA THR A 147 -16.82 -7.47 -15.85
C THR A 147 -17.27 -7.05 -14.44
N GLU A 148 -18.42 -7.52 -13.97
CA GLU A 148 -18.87 -7.29 -12.59
C GLU A 148 -17.97 -7.99 -11.56
N MET A 149 -17.52 -9.20 -11.86
CA MET A 149 -16.58 -9.89 -10.98
C MET A 149 -15.25 -9.13 -10.85
N LEU A 150 -14.71 -8.60 -11.96
CA LEU A 150 -13.50 -7.76 -11.95
C LEU A 150 -13.74 -6.47 -11.18
N TYR A 151 -14.83 -5.76 -11.44
CA TYR A 151 -15.22 -4.55 -10.70
C TYR A 151 -15.22 -4.82 -9.18
N ARG A 152 -15.88 -5.90 -8.74
CA ARG A 152 -15.93 -6.29 -7.34
C ARG A 152 -14.55 -6.69 -6.79
N MET A 153 -13.71 -7.33 -7.60
CA MET A 153 -12.34 -7.71 -7.21
C MET A 153 -11.50 -6.47 -6.92
N TYR A 154 -11.50 -5.47 -7.81
CA TYR A 154 -10.68 -4.27 -7.66
C TYR A 154 -11.20 -3.32 -6.58
N THR A 155 -12.51 -3.18 -6.42
CA THR A 155 -13.07 -2.39 -5.31
C THR A 155 -12.72 -2.99 -3.95
N ARG A 156 -12.80 -4.33 -3.79
CA ARG A 156 -12.38 -5.02 -2.57
C ARG A 156 -10.85 -4.97 -2.36
N TRP A 157 -10.09 -4.97 -3.43
CA TRP A 157 -8.64 -4.76 -3.34
C TRP A 157 -8.34 -3.37 -2.80
N ALA A 158 -8.99 -2.34 -3.33
CA ALA A 158 -8.85 -0.97 -2.86
C ALA A 158 -9.17 -0.85 -1.36
N GLU A 159 -10.31 -1.37 -0.92
CA GLU A 159 -10.72 -1.36 0.50
C GLU A 159 -9.68 -2.03 1.41
N ARG A 160 -9.19 -3.23 1.04
CA ARG A 160 -8.20 -3.98 1.84
C ARG A 160 -6.85 -3.27 1.96
N HIS A 161 -6.48 -2.46 0.97
CA HIS A 161 -5.23 -1.71 0.96
C HIS A 161 -5.39 -0.27 1.48
N GLY A 162 -6.56 0.06 2.05
CA GLY A 162 -6.83 1.38 2.64
C GLY A 162 -7.01 2.50 1.62
N TYR A 163 -7.27 2.15 0.36
CA TYR A 163 -7.65 3.12 -0.68
C TYR A 163 -9.14 3.47 -0.57
N THR A 164 -9.47 4.72 -0.90
CA THR A 164 -10.85 5.11 -1.16
C THR A 164 -11.15 4.95 -2.65
N TYR A 165 -12.40 4.65 -2.99
CA TYR A 165 -12.81 4.65 -4.39
C TYR A 165 -14.14 5.35 -4.58
N GLN A 166 -14.30 5.99 -5.73
CA GLN A 166 -15.52 6.66 -6.14
C GLN A 166 -15.99 6.11 -7.49
N LEU A 167 -17.26 5.71 -7.56
CA LEU A 167 -17.92 5.34 -8.81
C LEU A 167 -18.16 6.61 -9.64
N MET A 168 -17.60 6.68 -10.84
CA MET A 168 -17.73 7.82 -11.75
C MET A 168 -18.75 7.56 -12.84
N ASP A 169 -18.81 6.33 -13.36
CA ASP A 169 -19.74 5.92 -14.39
C ASP A 169 -20.11 4.45 -14.23
N TYR A 170 -21.35 4.09 -14.60
CA TYR A 170 -21.83 2.72 -14.46
C TYR A 170 -22.94 2.43 -15.46
N GLU A 171 -22.76 1.43 -16.30
CA GLU A 171 -23.77 0.92 -17.23
C GLU A 171 -24.05 -0.57 -16.90
N ALA A 172 -25.25 -0.85 -16.44
CA ALA A 172 -25.67 -2.21 -16.12
C ALA A 172 -25.74 -3.09 -17.37
N GLY A 173 -25.52 -4.38 -17.17
CA GLY A 173 -25.77 -5.40 -18.20
C GLY A 173 -27.24 -5.56 -18.52
N ASP A 174 -27.54 -6.12 -19.69
CA ASP A 174 -28.93 -6.28 -20.13
C ASP A 174 -29.67 -7.36 -19.32
N GLU A 175 -29.00 -8.44 -18.98
CA GLU A 175 -29.56 -9.59 -18.25
C GLU A 175 -28.80 -9.84 -16.92
N ALA A 176 -27.49 -9.64 -16.90
CA ALA A 176 -26.63 -9.79 -15.73
C ALA A 176 -25.37 -8.96 -15.90
N GLY A 177 -24.69 -8.67 -14.78
CA GLY A 177 -23.38 -8.05 -14.77
C GLY A 177 -23.38 -6.58 -15.18
N ILE A 178 -22.25 -6.13 -15.72
CA ILE A 178 -21.94 -4.74 -16.06
C ILE A 178 -21.43 -4.67 -17.50
N LYS A 179 -21.97 -3.74 -18.32
CA LYS A 179 -21.43 -3.41 -19.65
C LYS A 179 -20.16 -2.58 -19.53
N SER A 180 -20.21 -1.54 -18.73
CA SER A 180 -19.04 -0.72 -18.39
C SER A 180 -19.16 -0.11 -16.99
N ALA A 181 -18.02 0.14 -16.37
CA ALA A 181 -17.93 0.91 -15.14
C ALA A 181 -16.59 1.65 -15.10
N THR A 182 -16.60 2.84 -14.51
CA THR A 182 -15.39 3.63 -14.26
C THR A 182 -15.34 4.02 -12.80
N ILE A 183 -14.20 3.73 -12.15
CA ILE A 183 -13.93 4.12 -10.77
C ILE A 183 -12.66 4.96 -10.67
N LEU A 184 -12.68 5.96 -9.80
CA LEU A 184 -11.49 6.65 -9.32
C LEU A 184 -11.04 5.96 -8.05
N ILE A 185 -9.78 5.53 -7.98
CA ILE A 185 -9.14 4.97 -6.79
C ILE A 185 -8.12 5.97 -6.29
N GLU A 186 -8.27 6.42 -5.05
CA GLU A 186 -7.44 7.45 -4.44
C GLU A 186 -6.57 6.89 -3.33
N GLY A 187 -5.30 7.19 -3.39
CA GLY A 187 -4.30 6.84 -2.40
C GLY A 187 -2.88 6.75 -2.97
N ASP A 188 -1.91 6.62 -2.08
CA ASP A 188 -0.49 6.59 -2.45
C ASP A 188 -0.18 5.42 -3.39
N ASN A 189 0.39 5.71 -4.55
CA ASN A 189 0.79 4.75 -5.59
C ASN A 189 -0.36 3.92 -6.21
N ALA A 190 -1.61 4.38 -6.13
CA ALA A 190 -2.74 3.65 -6.71
C ALA A 190 -2.53 3.37 -8.20
N TYR A 191 -2.08 4.36 -8.98
CA TYR A 191 -1.75 4.18 -10.39
C TYR A 191 -0.58 3.21 -10.59
N GLY A 192 0.47 3.34 -9.78
CA GLY A 192 1.67 2.49 -9.87
C GLY A 192 1.34 1.00 -9.75
N TYR A 193 0.47 0.63 -8.82
CA TYR A 193 0.01 -0.75 -8.65
C TYR A 193 -0.90 -1.22 -9.78
N LEU A 194 -1.76 -0.35 -10.29
CA LEU A 194 -2.82 -0.74 -11.23
C LEU A 194 -2.44 -0.59 -12.70
N LYS A 195 -1.37 0.14 -13.05
CA LYS A 195 -0.98 0.39 -14.45
C LYS A 195 -0.70 -0.88 -15.25
N SER A 196 -0.21 -1.94 -14.58
CA SER A 196 0.07 -3.23 -15.21
C SER A 196 -1.18 -4.08 -15.46
N GLU A 197 -2.30 -3.73 -14.85
CA GLU A 197 -3.59 -4.42 -15.02
C GLU A 197 -4.31 -4.04 -16.31
N ASN A 198 -3.79 -3.07 -17.05
CA ASN A 198 -4.35 -2.66 -18.33
C ASN A 198 -4.22 -3.79 -19.38
N GLY A 199 -5.35 -4.27 -19.87
CA GLY A 199 -5.36 -5.33 -20.89
C GLY A 199 -6.66 -6.13 -20.91
N VAL A 200 -6.61 -7.28 -21.58
CA VAL A 200 -7.74 -8.20 -21.70
C VAL A 200 -7.66 -9.27 -20.64
N HIS A 201 -8.66 -9.31 -19.78
CA HIS A 201 -8.80 -10.30 -18.71
C HIS A 201 -9.70 -11.44 -19.19
N ARG A 202 -9.13 -12.64 -19.28
CA ARG A 202 -9.85 -13.83 -19.75
C ARG A 202 -10.32 -14.70 -18.58
N LEU A 203 -11.62 -15.00 -18.56
CA LEU A 203 -12.18 -15.98 -17.64
C LEU A 203 -12.27 -17.38 -18.31
N VAL A 204 -11.90 -18.40 -17.57
CA VAL A 204 -12.10 -19.82 -17.95
C VAL A 204 -12.85 -20.50 -16.81
N ARG A 205 -14.13 -20.79 -17.03
CA ARG A 205 -15.00 -21.47 -16.06
C ARG A 205 -16.13 -22.20 -16.78
N VAL A 206 -16.84 -23.05 -16.06
CA VAL A 206 -18.16 -23.56 -16.49
C VAL A 206 -19.16 -22.39 -16.45
N SER A 207 -19.93 -22.21 -17.51
CA SER A 207 -20.88 -21.09 -17.61
C SER A 207 -22.06 -21.30 -16.66
N PRO A 208 -22.42 -20.35 -15.79
CA PRO A 208 -23.66 -20.42 -15.02
C PRO A 208 -24.90 -20.09 -15.85
N PHE A 209 -24.73 -19.64 -17.09
CA PHE A 209 -25.81 -19.24 -18.02
C PHE A 209 -26.07 -20.31 -19.09
N ASP A 210 -25.27 -21.38 -19.16
CA ASP A 210 -25.48 -22.49 -20.07
C ASP A 210 -26.27 -23.62 -19.38
N ALA A 211 -27.48 -23.88 -19.87
CA ALA A 211 -28.34 -24.95 -19.33
C ALA A 211 -27.78 -26.36 -19.53
N ASN A 212 -26.76 -26.53 -20.38
CA ASN A 212 -26.09 -27.81 -20.67
C ASN A 212 -24.69 -27.95 -20.04
N ALA A 213 -24.31 -27.04 -19.17
CA ALA A 213 -22.98 -27.03 -18.53
C ALA A 213 -22.95 -27.92 -17.26
#